data_9ca92badf780356179b78b39c14d13ec
#
_entry.id   9ca92badf780356179b78b39c14d13ec
#
_cell.length_a   1.000
_cell.length_b   1.000
_cell.length_c   1.000
_cell.angle_alpha   90.00
_cell.angle_beta   90.00
_cell.angle_gamma   90.00
#
_symmetry.space_group_name_H-M   'P 1'
#
loop_
_entity.id
_entity.type
_entity.pdbx_description
1 polymer ?
#
loop_
_entity_poly.entity_id
_entity_poly.type
_entity_poly.pdbx_seq_one_letter_code
_entity_poly.pdbx_strand_id
1 'polypeptide(L)'
;LAGANVLCNLSASNEIISKANYRRNLVKDQSAKCYAGYVYASAGPAESSSDLVFSGHNLICENGAILSETKTDKIIYGQIDLDHLNHDRLHYKTSMQDLFHVNYTTVEFTSKPIEEIEFDRYIDAYPFVPNNQDERIVRCLEILHIQAQGLATRLSKIHCKDVVIGISGGLDSTLALLV
;
A
#
# COMPACT_ATOMS: atom_id res chain seq x y z
N LEU A 1 -2.26 5.70 -16.86
CA LEU A 1 -2.68 6.72 -15.88
C LEU A 1 -2.30 8.11 -16.39
N ALA A 2 -3.22 9.08 -16.32
CA ALA A 2 -2.98 10.47 -16.72
C ALA A 2 -2.04 11.26 -15.77
N GLY A 3 -1.30 10.57 -14.89
CA GLY A 3 -0.46 11.21 -13.88
C GLY A 3 -1.19 11.58 -12.58
N ALA A 4 -2.47 11.23 -12.43
CA ALA A 4 -3.24 11.54 -11.23
C ALA A 4 -2.61 10.94 -9.96
N ASN A 5 -2.42 11.75 -8.93
CA ASN A 5 -1.92 11.33 -7.63
C ASN A 5 -3.04 10.88 -6.71
N VAL A 6 -4.26 11.38 -6.91
CA VAL A 6 -5.45 11.01 -6.15
C VAL A 6 -6.54 10.61 -7.11
N LEU A 7 -7.13 9.45 -6.87
CA LEU A 7 -8.26 8.90 -7.60
C LEU A 7 -9.52 9.01 -6.73
N CYS A 8 -10.55 9.67 -7.24
CA CYS A 8 -11.82 9.79 -6.56
C CYS A 8 -12.87 8.92 -7.25
N ASN A 9 -13.55 8.07 -6.50
CA ASN A 9 -14.57 7.17 -7.00
C ASN A 9 -15.88 7.36 -6.22
N LEU A 10 -16.87 7.91 -6.87
CA LEU A 10 -18.24 7.97 -6.38
C LEU A 10 -18.97 6.71 -6.84
N SER A 11 -19.43 5.89 -5.92
CA SER A 11 -19.96 4.56 -6.22
C SER A 11 -21.30 4.29 -5.55
N ALA A 12 -22.17 3.59 -6.25
CA ALA A 12 -23.44 3.06 -5.73
C ALA A 12 -23.34 1.52 -5.63
N SER A 13 -22.37 1.03 -4.89
CA SER A 13 -22.18 -0.40 -4.67
C SER A 13 -23.11 -0.89 -3.56
N ASN A 14 -24.15 -1.65 -3.92
CA ASN A 14 -25.09 -2.24 -2.97
C ASN A 14 -24.43 -3.23 -2.01
N GLU A 15 -25.00 -3.44 -0.85
CA GLU A 15 -24.54 -4.41 0.14
C GLU A 15 -25.11 -5.81 -0.15
N ILE A 16 -24.19 -6.78 -0.10
CA ILE A 16 -24.46 -8.21 -0.01
C ILE A 16 -23.43 -8.83 0.94
N ILE A 17 -23.69 -10.04 1.40
CA ILE A 17 -22.79 -10.76 2.33
C ILE A 17 -21.37 -10.80 1.75
N SER A 18 -20.38 -10.46 2.56
CA SER A 18 -18.93 -10.43 2.25
C SER A 18 -18.48 -9.34 1.28
N LYS A 19 -19.37 -8.56 0.67
CA LYS A 19 -19.00 -7.54 -0.31
C LYS A 19 -18.19 -6.38 0.27
N ALA A 20 -18.38 -6.06 1.54
CA ALA A 20 -17.58 -5.03 2.21
C ALA A 20 -16.08 -5.38 2.19
N ASN A 21 -15.71 -6.64 2.46
CA ASN A 21 -14.31 -7.09 2.40
C ASN A 21 -13.78 -7.09 0.96
N TYR A 22 -14.59 -7.51 -0.01
CA TYR A 22 -14.24 -7.45 -1.43
C TYR A 22 -13.95 -6.01 -1.87
N ARG A 23 -14.85 -5.08 -1.54
CA ARG A 23 -14.70 -3.63 -1.84
C ARG A 23 -13.43 -3.06 -1.21
N ARG A 24 -13.17 -3.40 0.05
CA ARG A 24 -11.98 -2.99 0.78
C ARG A 24 -10.69 -3.44 0.08
N ASN A 25 -10.61 -4.69 -0.31
CA ASN A 25 -9.46 -5.22 -1.02
C ASN A 25 -9.31 -4.59 -2.39
N LEU A 26 -10.40 -4.42 -3.13
CA LEU A 26 -10.38 -3.78 -4.45
C LEU A 26 -9.83 -2.35 -4.40
N VAL A 27 -10.26 -1.54 -3.44
CA VAL A 27 -9.80 -0.15 -3.28
C VAL A 27 -8.32 -0.11 -2.86
N LYS A 28 -7.90 -0.95 -1.92
CA LYS A 28 -6.51 -1.11 -1.52
C LYS A 28 -5.63 -1.49 -2.70
N ASP A 29 -5.99 -2.54 -3.41
CA ASP A 29 -5.20 -3.07 -4.52
C ASP A 29 -5.09 -2.05 -5.66
N GLN A 30 -6.16 -1.33 -5.93
CA GLN A 30 -6.15 -0.29 -6.96
C GLN A 30 -5.26 0.90 -6.55
N SER A 31 -5.31 1.31 -5.29
CA SER A 31 -4.42 2.32 -4.73
C SER A 31 -2.95 1.91 -4.86
N ALA A 32 -2.61 0.67 -4.49
CA ALA A 32 -1.26 0.12 -4.60
C ALA A 32 -0.77 0.04 -6.06
N LYS A 33 -1.58 -0.54 -6.95
CA LYS A 33 -1.24 -0.66 -8.38
C LYS A 33 -0.98 0.67 -9.07
N CYS A 34 -1.66 1.72 -8.61
CA CYS A 34 -1.55 3.05 -9.19
C CYS A 34 -0.52 3.93 -8.48
N TYR A 35 0.07 3.49 -7.37
CA TYR A 35 0.86 4.35 -6.49
C TYR A 35 0.14 5.68 -6.24
N ALA A 36 -1.11 5.59 -5.78
CA ALA A 36 -2.01 6.73 -5.69
C ALA A 36 -2.79 6.73 -4.37
N GLY A 37 -3.21 7.92 -3.94
CA GLY A 37 -4.32 8.06 -3.04
C GLY A 37 -5.61 7.61 -3.73
N TYR A 38 -6.46 6.88 -3.03
CA TYR A 38 -7.75 6.46 -3.56
C TYR A 38 -8.86 6.80 -2.55
N VAL A 39 -9.73 7.69 -2.95
CA VAL A 39 -10.89 8.13 -2.16
C VAL A 39 -12.13 7.46 -2.74
N TYR A 40 -12.71 6.57 -1.98
CA TYR A 40 -13.92 5.84 -2.35
C TYR A 40 -15.09 6.31 -1.49
N ALA A 41 -16.09 6.91 -2.11
CA ALA A 41 -17.32 7.35 -1.48
C ALA A 41 -18.50 6.52 -2.00
N SER A 42 -19.17 5.83 -1.10
CA SER A 42 -20.28 4.94 -1.44
C SER A 42 -21.63 5.59 -1.12
N ALA A 43 -22.66 5.21 -1.88
CA ALA A 43 -24.03 5.55 -1.60
C ALA A 43 -24.44 5.16 -0.18
N GLY A 44 -25.14 6.05 0.50
CA GLY A 44 -25.60 5.87 1.88
C GLY A 44 -26.93 5.12 1.99
N PRO A 45 -27.36 4.77 3.19
CA PRO A 45 -28.58 3.98 3.40
C PRO A 45 -29.87 4.67 2.93
N ALA A 46 -29.84 5.98 2.77
CA ALA A 46 -30.99 6.75 2.28
C ALA A 46 -31.15 6.75 0.75
N GLU A 47 -30.20 6.20 0.00
CA GLU A 47 -30.21 6.22 -1.47
C GLU A 47 -31.20 5.22 -2.09
N SER A 48 -31.66 4.25 -1.33
CA SER A 48 -32.66 3.30 -1.80
C SER A 48 -33.65 2.94 -0.69
N SER A 49 -34.90 2.84 -1.06
CA SER A 49 -35.99 2.38 -0.21
C SER A 49 -36.69 1.12 -0.75
N SER A 50 -36.10 0.47 -1.78
CA SER A 50 -36.67 -0.71 -2.43
C SER A 50 -35.75 -1.93 -2.34
N ASP A 51 -35.29 -2.45 -3.46
CA ASP A 51 -34.63 -3.76 -3.56
C ASP A 51 -33.18 -3.77 -3.16
N LEU A 52 -32.52 -2.60 -3.13
CA LEU A 52 -31.10 -2.49 -2.85
C LEU A 52 -30.86 -1.87 -1.48
N VAL A 53 -29.81 -2.36 -0.82
CA VAL A 53 -29.33 -1.80 0.45
C VAL A 53 -27.96 -1.21 0.24
N PHE A 54 -27.74 0.01 0.72
CA PHE A 54 -26.44 0.69 0.73
C PHE A 54 -26.03 0.99 2.18
N SER A 55 -24.73 1.00 2.44
CA SER A 55 -24.22 1.20 3.81
C SER A 55 -23.46 2.51 4.02
N GLY A 56 -23.08 3.19 2.95
CA GLY A 56 -22.15 4.32 3.05
C GLY A 56 -20.72 3.88 3.44
N HIS A 57 -20.30 2.71 2.97
CA HIS A 57 -18.95 2.21 3.23
C HIS A 57 -17.91 3.04 2.47
N ASN A 58 -17.28 3.99 3.15
CA ASN A 58 -16.30 4.92 2.61
C ASN A 58 -14.87 4.50 2.99
N LEU A 59 -13.92 4.75 2.10
CA LEU A 59 -12.53 4.35 2.22
C LEU A 59 -11.61 5.46 1.70
N ILE A 60 -10.53 5.72 2.42
CA ILE A 60 -9.39 6.48 1.95
C ILE A 60 -8.16 5.58 2.04
N CYS A 61 -7.53 5.32 0.91
CA CYS A 61 -6.34 4.49 0.82
C CYS A 61 -5.18 5.25 0.19
N GLU A 62 -3.95 4.87 0.54
CA GLU A 62 -2.73 5.37 -0.07
C GLU A 62 -1.77 4.21 -0.27
N ASN A 63 -1.34 3.99 -1.51
CA ASN A 63 -0.36 2.95 -1.88
C ASN A 63 -0.64 1.59 -1.20
N GLY A 64 -1.91 1.17 -1.16
CA GLY A 64 -2.34 -0.09 -0.55
C GLY A 64 -2.58 -0.07 0.96
N ALA A 65 -2.26 1.02 1.64
CA ALA A 65 -2.60 1.21 3.05
C ALA A 65 -3.98 1.87 3.20
N ILE A 66 -4.75 1.48 4.20
CA ILE A 66 -6.00 2.15 4.57
C ILE A 66 -5.65 3.27 5.54
N LEU A 67 -5.95 4.50 5.17
CA LEU A 67 -5.78 5.66 6.04
C LEU A 67 -7.02 5.89 6.90
N SER A 68 -8.21 5.71 6.30
CA SER A 68 -9.47 5.87 7.02
C SER A 68 -10.55 5.00 6.39
N GLU A 69 -11.43 4.45 7.20
CA GLU A 69 -12.53 3.58 6.78
C GLU A 69 -13.76 3.77 7.66
N THR A 70 -14.94 3.79 7.07
CA THR A 70 -16.20 3.62 7.80
C THR A 70 -17.11 2.66 7.05
N LYS A 71 -17.86 1.87 7.79
CA LYS A 71 -18.91 0.98 7.23
C LYS A 71 -20.30 1.54 7.43
N THR A 72 -20.38 2.80 7.74
CA THR A 72 -21.63 3.53 7.98
C THR A 72 -21.57 4.85 7.24
N ASP A 73 -22.74 5.44 6.99
CA ASP A 73 -22.87 6.74 6.32
C ASP A 73 -22.33 7.88 7.20
N LYS A 74 -21.00 7.99 7.24
CA LYS A 74 -20.27 9.03 7.98
C LYS A 74 -19.20 9.65 7.10
N ILE A 75 -18.93 10.92 7.35
CA ILE A 75 -17.79 11.61 6.75
C ILE A 75 -16.51 11.09 7.40
N ILE A 76 -15.53 10.76 6.58
CA ILE A 76 -14.19 10.38 7.04
C ILE A 76 -13.16 11.32 6.44
N TYR A 77 -12.04 11.44 7.13
CA TYR A 77 -10.92 12.28 6.75
C TYR A 77 -9.64 11.46 6.71
N GLY A 78 -8.67 11.90 5.93
CA GLY A 78 -7.34 11.29 5.87
C GLY A 78 -6.36 12.22 5.16
N GLN A 79 -5.09 12.13 5.54
CA GLN A 79 -4.00 12.87 4.91
C GLN A 79 -3.26 11.96 3.94
N ILE A 80 -3.20 12.35 2.67
CA ILE A 80 -2.49 11.64 1.60
C ILE A 80 -1.16 12.35 1.36
N ASP A 81 -0.05 11.60 1.41
CA ASP A 81 1.28 12.10 1.15
C ASP A 81 1.60 12.05 -0.35
N LEU A 82 1.40 13.17 -1.03
CA LEU A 82 1.61 13.27 -2.48
C LEU A 82 3.09 13.16 -2.85
N ASP A 83 3.99 13.67 -2.02
CA ASP A 83 5.43 13.65 -2.28
C ASP A 83 5.97 12.23 -2.16
N HIS A 84 5.54 11.48 -1.15
CA HIS A 84 5.86 10.07 -1.01
C HIS A 84 5.37 9.24 -2.22
N LEU A 85 4.13 9.44 -2.64
CA LEU A 85 3.58 8.77 -3.83
C LEU A 85 4.38 9.07 -5.11
N ASN A 86 4.81 10.31 -5.28
CA ASN A 86 5.64 10.71 -6.41
C ASN A 86 7.03 10.08 -6.33
N HIS A 87 7.63 10.03 -5.14
CA HIS A 87 8.91 9.37 -4.91
C HIS A 87 8.85 7.90 -5.26
N ASP A 88 7.82 7.18 -4.79
CA ASP A 88 7.63 5.77 -5.10
C ASP A 88 7.49 5.53 -6.61
N ARG A 89 6.71 6.36 -7.30
CA ARG A 89 6.56 6.27 -8.77
C ARG A 89 7.88 6.44 -9.52
N LEU A 90 8.78 7.29 -9.03
CA LEU A 90 10.09 7.50 -9.66
C LEU A 90 11.01 6.30 -9.48
N HIS A 91 10.92 5.61 -8.35
CA HIS A 91 11.78 4.48 -8.02
C HIS A 91 11.28 3.17 -8.63
N TYR A 92 9.99 2.92 -8.59
CA TYR A 92 9.37 1.75 -9.20
C TYR A 92 9.02 2.03 -10.66
N LYS A 93 10.05 2.13 -11.48
CA LYS A 93 9.96 2.31 -12.95
C LYS A 93 9.37 1.08 -13.67
N THR A 94 8.39 0.45 -13.12
CA THR A 94 7.56 -0.45 -13.94
C THR A 94 6.80 0.47 -14.87
N SER A 95 7.46 0.78 -15.98
CA SER A 95 7.06 1.78 -16.92
C SER A 95 5.60 1.58 -17.30
N MET A 96 4.79 2.44 -16.81
CA MET A 96 3.57 2.78 -17.49
C MET A 96 3.95 3.62 -18.72
N GLN A 97 4.69 3.03 -19.63
CA GLN A 97 4.70 3.52 -20.99
C GLN A 97 3.26 3.32 -21.44
N ASP A 98 2.53 4.42 -21.51
CA ASP A 98 1.18 4.45 -22.03
C ASP A 98 1.20 3.91 -23.46
N LEU A 99 0.93 2.63 -23.60
CA LEU A 99 0.70 1.99 -24.89
C LEU A 99 -0.62 2.49 -25.53
N PHE A 100 -1.40 3.22 -24.78
CA PHE A 100 -2.69 3.76 -25.20
C PHE A 100 -2.74 5.26 -24.97
N HIS A 101 -2.87 6.02 -26.05
CA HIS A 101 -3.18 7.45 -26.00
C HIS A 101 -4.66 7.61 -25.61
N VAL A 102 -4.93 7.73 -24.33
CA VAL A 102 -6.25 8.09 -23.84
C VAL A 102 -6.34 9.60 -23.71
N ASN A 103 -7.31 10.21 -24.34
CA ASN A 103 -7.57 11.64 -24.17
C ASN A 103 -8.29 11.86 -22.86
N TYR A 104 -7.67 12.64 -21.96
CA TYR A 104 -8.26 13.07 -20.70
C TYR A 104 -8.75 14.51 -20.82
N THR A 105 -9.90 14.78 -20.21
CA THR A 105 -10.37 16.16 -20.04
C THR A 105 -9.69 16.75 -18.81
N THR A 106 -8.90 17.80 -19.00
CA THR A 106 -8.25 18.53 -17.91
C THR A 106 -9.13 19.71 -17.51
N VAL A 107 -9.39 19.81 -16.21
CA VAL A 107 -10.08 20.96 -15.60
C VAL A 107 -9.10 21.64 -14.66
N GLU A 108 -8.72 22.84 -14.99
CA GLU A 108 -7.83 23.65 -14.15
C GLU A 108 -8.64 24.37 -13.06
N PHE A 109 -8.15 24.36 -11.83
CA PHE A 109 -8.72 25.11 -10.73
C PHE A 109 -7.63 25.68 -9.83
N THR A 110 -7.91 26.76 -9.16
CA THR A 110 -7.00 27.36 -8.20
C THR A 110 -7.49 27.07 -6.79
N SER A 111 -6.65 26.42 -5.98
CA SER A 111 -6.89 26.26 -4.55
C SER A 111 -6.13 27.32 -3.76
N LYS A 112 -6.66 27.69 -2.59
CA LYS A 112 -5.89 28.50 -1.65
C LYS A 112 -4.74 27.66 -1.09
N PRO A 113 -3.50 28.20 -1.03
CA PRO A 113 -2.42 27.50 -0.35
C PRO A 113 -2.79 27.27 1.11
N ILE A 114 -2.48 26.09 1.61
CA ILE A 114 -2.62 25.77 3.03
C ILE A 114 -1.31 26.20 3.68
N GLU A 115 -1.37 27.19 4.56
CA GLU A 115 -0.17 27.78 5.20
C GLU A 115 0.33 26.91 6.35
N GLU A 116 -0.59 26.27 7.08
CA GLU A 116 -0.27 25.37 8.19
C GLU A 116 -1.16 24.13 8.10
N ILE A 117 -0.56 22.95 8.25
CA ILE A 117 -1.25 21.66 8.31
C ILE A 117 -0.94 21.03 9.65
N GLU A 118 -1.95 20.75 10.46
CA GLU A 118 -1.81 19.87 11.59
C GLU A 118 -1.57 18.46 11.06
N PHE A 119 -0.44 17.87 11.49
CA PHE A 119 -0.02 16.56 11.00
C PHE A 119 -0.68 15.46 11.84
N ASP A 120 -1.72 14.85 11.32
CA ASP A 120 -2.52 13.79 11.96
C ASP A 120 -2.29 12.43 11.28
N ARG A 121 -1.07 12.19 10.80
CA ARG A 121 -0.71 10.95 10.12
C ARG A 121 0.16 10.10 11.04
N TYR A 122 -0.21 8.82 11.22
CA TYR A 122 0.67 7.87 11.87
C TYR A 122 1.91 7.60 11.00
N ILE A 123 3.08 7.83 11.59
CA ILE A 123 4.37 7.43 11.02
C ILE A 123 4.99 6.40 11.95
N ASP A 124 5.30 5.23 11.41
CA ASP A 124 5.99 4.20 12.18
C ASP A 124 7.42 4.66 12.48
N ALA A 125 7.78 4.70 13.76
CA ALA A 125 9.15 5.03 14.18
C ALA A 125 10.16 3.93 13.79
N TYR A 126 9.68 2.72 13.56
CA TYR A 126 10.51 1.57 13.19
C TYR A 126 9.94 0.85 11.95
N PRO A 127 9.96 1.48 10.76
CA PRO A 127 9.25 0.97 9.58
C PRO A 127 9.75 -0.40 9.10
N PHE A 128 10.97 -0.79 9.50
CA PHE A 128 11.57 -2.07 9.12
C PHE A 128 11.34 -3.18 10.15
N VAL A 129 10.90 -2.83 11.36
CA VAL A 129 10.71 -3.78 12.47
C VAL A 129 9.26 -3.82 12.88
N PRO A 130 8.51 -4.89 12.63
CA PRO A 130 7.13 -4.98 13.04
C PRO A 130 6.94 -4.82 14.54
N ASN A 131 5.96 -4.03 14.95
CA ASN A 131 5.60 -3.85 16.35
C ASN A 131 5.00 -5.12 16.97
N ASN A 132 4.32 -5.94 16.15
CA ASN A 132 3.78 -7.22 16.56
C ASN A 132 4.90 -8.27 16.63
N GLN A 133 4.99 -8.97 17.78
CA GLN A 133 6.03 -9.97 18.00
C GLN A 133 5.90 -11.18 17.06
N ASP A 134 4.70 -11.64 16.80
CA ASP A 134 4.48 -12.79 15.91
C ASP A 134 4.86 -12.46 14.48
N GLU A 135 4.48 -11.28 14.00
CA GLU A 135 4.87 -10.79 12.68
C GLU A 135 6.39 -10.61 12.56
N ARG A 136 7.03 -10.13 13.63
CA ARG A 136 8.50 -9.98 13.70
C ARG A 136 9.21 -11.31 13.55
N ILE A 137 8.74 -12.35 14.25
CA ILE A 137 9.29 -13.71 14.15
C ILE A 137 9.16 -14.23 12.72
N VAL A 138 7.99 -14.10 12.12
CA VAL A 138 7.74 -14.52 10.74
C VAL A 138 8.70 -13.82 9.76
N ARG A 139 8.85 -12.50 9.87
CA ARG A 139 9.78 -11.72 9.02
C ARG A 139 11.23 -12.11 9.22
N CYS A 140 11.66 -12.32 10.47
CA CYS A 140 13.03 -12.75 10.75
C CYS A 140 13.35 -14.11 10.13
N LEU A 141 12.42 -15.07 10.23
CA LEU A 141 12.58 -16.38 9.60
C LEU A 141 12.58 -16.28 8.07
N GLU A 142 11.74 -15.45 7.50
CA GLU A 142 11.70 -15.20 6.06
C GLU A 142 13.03 -14.59 5.55
N ILE A 143 13.58 -13.62 6.26
CA ILE A 143 14.88 -13.01 5.93
C ILE A 143 15.98 -14.05 5.93
N LEU A 144 16.09 -14.87 6.99
CA LEU A 144 17.08 -15.95 7.07
C LEU A 144 16.90 -16.95 5.93
N HIS A 145 15.67 -17.35 5.63
CA HIS A 145 15.38 -18.28 4.55
C HIS A 145 15.78 -17.73 3.17
N ILE A 146 15.47 -16.48 2.88
CA ILE A 146 15.87 -15.82 1.61
C ILE A 146 17.38 -15.79 1.47
N GLN A 147 18.11 -15.42 2.54
CA GLN A 147 19.57 -15.36 2.53
C GLN A 147 20.17 -16.75 2.33
N ALA A 148 19.72 -17.75 3.09
CA ALA A 148 20.17 -19.13 2.99
C ALA A 148 19.92 -19.72 1.61
N GLN A 149 18.73 -19.51 1.05
CA GLN A 149 18.39 -19.98 -0.30
C GLN A 149 19.26 -19.31 -1.36
N GLY A 150 19.50 -18.00 -1.24
CA GLY A 150 20.36 -17.24 -2.16
C GLY A 150 21.79 -17.76 -2.13
N LEU A 151 22.34 -18.00 -0.95
CA LEU A 151 23.69 -18.56 -0.77
C LEU A 151 23.77 -19.99 -1.31
N ALA A 152 22.87 -20.86 -0.91
CA ALA A 152 22.82 -22.26 -1.36
C ALA A 152 22.76 -22.38 -2.89
N THR A 153 21.94 -21.53 -3.53
CA THR A 153 21.84 -21.51 -5.00
C THR A 153 23.17 -21.15 -5.65
N ARG A 154 23.86 -20.14 -5.13
CA ARG A 154 25.17 -19.72 -5.66
C ARG A 154 26.24 -20.79 -5.48
N LEU A 155 26.34 -21.38 -4.28
CA LEU A 155 27.29 -22.45 -3.99
C LEU A 155 27.05 -23.66 -4.88
N SER A 156 25.80 -24.06 -5.06
CA SER A 156 25.42 -25.14 -5.96
C SER A 156 25.84 -24.88 -7.40
N LYS A 157 25.62 -23.67 -7.91
CA LYS A 157 25.95 -23.31 -9.29
C LYS A 157 27.45 -23.28 -9.60
N ILE A 158 28.27 -22.94 -8.62
CA ILE A 158 29.74 -22.97 -8.76
C ILE A 158 30.35 -24.28 -8.30
N HIS A 159 29.52 -25.26 -7.90
CA HIS A 159 29.96 -26.58 -7.39
C HIS A 159 30.90 -26.48 -6.18
N CYS A 160 30.70 -25.45 -5.35
CA CYS A 160 31.50 -25.23 -4.15
C CYS A 160 30.99 -26.16 -3.03
N LYS A 161 31.92 -26.92 -2.41
CA LYS A 161 31.58 -27.85 -1.32
C LYS A 161 31.96 -27.30 0.05
N ASP A 162 32.92 -26.39 0.10
CA ASP A 162 33.50 -25.88 1.32
C ASP A 162 33.42 -24.35 1.35
N VAL A 163 33.00 -23.81 2.48
CA VAL A 163 32.88 -22.36 2.70
C VAL A 163 33.69 -21.97 3.91
N VAL A 164 34.46 -20.88 3.83
CA VAL A 164 35.26 -20.36 4.93
C VAL A 164 34.68 -19.01 5.36
N ILE A 165 34.36 -18.88 6.64
CA ILE A 165 33.86 -17.65 7.25
C ILE A 165 34.84 -17.14 8.30
N GLY A 166 35.21 -15.86 8.22
CA GLY A 166 35.94 -15.15 9.28
C GLY A 166 34.96 -14.60 10.31
N ILE A 167 34.95 -15.15 11.53
CA ILE A 167 34.06 -14.71 12.60
C ILE A 167 34.80 -13.75 13.51
N SER A 168 34.36 -12.49 13.52
CA SER A 168 34.91 -11.45 14.41
C SER A 168 34.26 -11.42 15.79
N GLY A 169 33.20 -12.18 16.02
CA GLY A 169 32.34 -12.10 17.20
C GLY A 169 31.30 -10.96 17.15
N GLY A 170 31.24 -10.19 16.06
CA GLY A 170 30.24 -9.17 15.83
C GLY A 170 28.92 -9.75 15.29
N LEU A 171 27.88 -8.94 15.29
CA LEU A 171 26.51 -9.35 14.89
C LEU A 171 26.47 -9.84 13.43
N ASP A 172 27.13 -9.13 12.52
CA ASP A 172 27.10 -9.43 11.08
C ASP A 172 27.75 -10.79 10.78
N SER A 173 28.93 -11.07 11.37
CA SER A 173 29.62 -12.34 11.16
C SER A 173 28.88 -13.51 11.81
N THR A 174 28.21 -13.28 12.93
CA THR A 174 27.37 -14.27 13.58
C THR A 174 26.12 -14.58 12.72
N LEU A 175 25.47 -13.56 12.15
CA LEU A 175 24.35 -13.74 11.23
C LEU A 175 24.78 -14.52 9.98
N ALA A 176 25.93 -14.17 9.39
CA ALA A 176 26.47 -14.89 8.24
C ALA A 176 26.75 -16.38 8.53
N LEU A 177 27.09 -16.74 9.77
CA LEU A 177 27.25 -18.13 10.19
C LEU A 177 25.92 -18.88 10.33
N LEU A 178 24.84 -18.16 10.72
CA LEU A 178 23.52 -18.76 10.86
C LEU A 178 22.82 -18.98 9.51
N VAL A 179 23.18 -18.22 8.49
CA VAL A 179 22.72 -18.36 7.10
C VAL A 179 23.37 -19.56 6.43
#